data_7c54055a96c22f1c166c8b4743b0d4f6
#
_entry.id   7c54055a96c22f1c166c8b4743b0d4f6
#
_cell.length_a   1.000
_cell.length_b   1.000
_cell.length_c   1.000
_cell.angle_alpha   90.00
_cell.angle_beta   90.00
_cell.angle_gamma   90.00
#
_symmetry.space_group_name_H-M   'P 1'
#
loop_
_entity.id
_entity.type
_entity.pdbx_description
1 polymer ?
#
loop_
_entity_poly.entity_id
_entity_poly.type
_entity_poly.pdbx_seq_one_letter_code
_entity_poly.pdbx_strand_id
1 'polypeptide(L)'
;GASPMTAGGTAAITLTDGSITYKLGDAGHLSTAEKTSGGPMAGIQDAEASVDSFNGFSVGLGVGPGTLTVALDMHAGTTATVLGENSAGSDIATGCGGQITGFGFNFAGDVGADLSFTYGSGSTTISAAGCTGDNATNAWGYSVMGLGVAVPVGGMTIAFDFGTKASLHTVGTAEGGSATAGWELSLVMPVGDASAGVNLSSTAAITTTGGVAGDAAVTGGTELWYTVPIGPVSLSAGYGSAAVVDGSTTTEIGAEMSMSF
;
A
#
# COMPACT_ATOMS: atom_id res chain seq x y z
N GLY A 1 -8.50 28.44 -27.50
CA GLY A 1 -8.95 27.73 -26.34
C GLY A 1 -7.98 26.58 -26.07
N ALA A 2 -7.25 26.65 -24.95
CA ALA A 2 -6.43 25.51 -24.52
C ALA A 2 -7.38 24.42 -24.00
N SER A 3 -7.29 23.21 -24.55
CA SER A 3 -7.97 22.06 -23.95
C SER A 3 -7.47 21.87 -22.53
N PRO A 4 -8.35 21.67 -21.55
CA PRO A 4 -7.89 21.29 -20.22
C PRO A 4 -7.11 19.98 -20.36
N MET A 5 -5.94 19.93 -19.75
CA MET A 5 -5.19 18.68 -19.62
C MET A 5 -6.10 17.68 -18.89
N THR A 6 -6.45 16.62 -19.58
CA THR A 6 -7.23 15.52 -18.98
C THR A 6 -6.33 14.89 -17.94
N ALA A 7 -6.77 14.90 -16.68
CA ALA A 7 -6.07 14.25 -15.57
C ALA A 7 -6.02 12.74 -15.84
N GLY A 8 -4.89 12.26 -16.22
CA GLY A 8 -4.61 10.86 -16.56
C GLY A 8 -3.12 10.55 -16.64
N GLY A 9 -2.27 11.52 -16.37
CA GLY A 9 -0.83 11.35 -16.34
C GLY A 9 -0.26 11.81 -15.00
N THR A 10 0.48 10.94 -14.34
CA THR A 10 1.33 11.29 -13.21
C THR A 10 2.40 12.26 -13.68
N ALA A 11 2.32 13.52 -13.26
CA ALA A 11 3.34 14.51 -13.53
C ALA A 11 4.12 14.81 -12.26
N ALA A 12 5.39 14.48 -12.24
CA ALA A 12 6.26 14.75 -11.12
C ALA A 12 7.56 15.40 -11.58
N ILE A 13 8.09 16.28 -10.74
CA ILE A 13 9.41 16.87 -10.89
C ILE A 13 10.28 16.36 -9.74
N THR A 14 11.42 15.79 -10.09
CA THR A 14 12.43 15.38 -9.10
C THR A 14 13.70 16.20 -9.31
N LEU A 15 14.18 16.79 -8.24
CA LEU A 15 15.45 17.53 -8.19
C LEU A 15 16.32 16.88 -7.11
N THR A 16 17.59 16.64 -7.45
CA THR A 16 18.57 16.09 -6.50
C THR A 16 19.73 17.04 -6.33
N ASP A 17 20.05 17.35 -5.09
CA ASP A 17 21.21 18.16 -4.71
C ASP A 17 22.00 17.41 -3.60
N GLY A 18 23.09 16.79 -3.99
CA GLY A 18 23.87 15.95 -3.08
C GLY A 18 23.05 14.77 -2.55
N SER A 19 22.86 14.72 -1.23
CA SER A 19 22.07 13.68 -0.55
C SER A 19 20.62 14.07 -0.35
N ILE A 20 20.19 15.21 -0.88
CA ILE A 20 18.84 15.71 -0.74
C ILE A 20 18.08 15.50 -2.05
N THR A 21 16.91 14.92 -1.97
CA THR A 21 16.00 14.75 -3.12
C THR A 21 14.68 15.45 -2.83
N TYR A 22 14.28 16.32 -3.73
CA TYR A 22 12.99 17.01 -3.70
C TYR A 22 12.09 16.40 -4.77
N LYS A 23 10.85 16.08 -4.42
CA LYS A 23 9.83 15.66 -5.38
C LYS A 23 8.62 16.59 -5.27
N LEU A 24 8.06 16.95 -6.41
CA LEU A 24 6.85 17.78 -6.51
C LEU A 24 5.88 17.12 -7.49
N GLY A 25 4.61 17.07 -7.15
CA GLY A 25 3.53 16.53 -7.98
C GLY A 25 3.08 15.15 -7.54
N ASP A 26 2.55 14.37 -8.47
CA ASP A 26 2.08 13.01 -8.25
C ASP A 26 3.22 12.02 -8.50
N ALA A 27 3.97 11.69 -7.47
CA ALA A 27 5.26 11.01 -7.58
C ALA A 27 5.43 9.78 -6.68
N GLY A 28 4.34 9.28 -6.08
CA GLY A 28 4.50 8.20 -5.08
C GLY A 28 5.49 8.63 -3.98
N HIS A 29 5.09 9.60 -3.17
CA HIS A 29 5.99 10.25 -2.21
C HIS A 29 6.35 9.36 -1.02
N LEU A 30 5.45 8.45 -0.66
CA LEU A 30 5.64 7.52 0.44
C LEU A 30 5.29 6.11 -0.01
N SER A 31 6.17 5.17 0.23
CA SER A 31 5.92 3.74 0.06
C SER A 31 6.76 2.94 1.03
N THR A 32 6.19 1.91 1.61
CA THR A 32 6.97 0.89 2.30
C THR A 32 7.52 -0.05 1.24
N ALA A 33 8.82 -0.20 1.18
CA ALA A 33 9.40 -1.22 0.33
C ALA A 33 9.14 -2.58 0.97
N GLU A 34 8.45 -3.45 0.27
CA GLU A 34 8.26 -4.84 0.62
C GLU A 34 9.61 -5.54 0.77
N LYS A 35 9.76 -6.32 1.81
CA LYS A 35 10.98 -7.08 2.13
C LYS A 35 10.79 -8.57 2.00
N THR A 36 9.56 -9.04 2.09
CA THR A 36 9.23 -10.45 1.88
C THR A 36 9.37 -10.81 0.41
N SER A 37 9.62 -12.07 0.17
CA SER A 37 9.75 -12.63 -1.17
C SER A 37 8.67 -13.67 -1.38
N GLY A 38 7.77 -13.40 -2.30
CA GLY A 38 6.79 -14.37 -2.78
C GLY A 38 7.38 -15.33 -3.81
N GLY A 39 6.70 -16.43 -4.04
CA GLY A 39 6.94 -17.38 -5.11
C GLY A 39 6.06 -17.10 -6.34
N PRO A 40 5.96 -18.06 -7.28
CA PRO A 40 5.21 -17.91 -8.53
C PRO A 40 3.69 -17.96 -8.36
N MET A 41 3.17 -18.01 -7.15
CA MET A 41 1.74 -18.13 -6.89
C MET A 41 1.10 -16.76 -6.80
N ALA A 42 0.21 -16.44 -7.74
CA ALA A 42 -0.58 -15.22 -7.68
C ALA A 42 -1.70 -15.38 -6.63
N GLY A 43 -1.76 -14.54 -5.62
CA GLY A 43 -2.90 -14.47 -4.70
C GLY A 43 -2.60 -14.56 -3.22
N ILE A 44 -1.36 -14.72 -2.81
CA ILE A 44 -0.94 -14.40 -1.45
C ILE A 44 -0.89 -12.89 -1.36
N GLN A 45 -1.70 -12.32 -0.49
CA GLN A 45 -1.86 -10.86 -0.41
C GLN A 45 -0.65 -10.25 0.26
N ASP A 46 -0.03 -9.34 -0.45
CA ASP A 46 1.03 -8.49 0.09
C ASP A 46 0.48 -7.62 1.22
N ALA A 47 1.21 -7.58 2.32
CA ALA A 47 0.86 -6.70 3.46
C ALA A 47 1.28 -5.25 3.20
N GLU A 48 1.43 -4.87 1.96
CA GLU A 48 1.93 -3.57 1.57
C GLU A 48 1.01 -2.44 2.02
N ALA A 49 1.55 -1.52 2.79
CA ALA A 49 0.92 -0.25 3.10
C ALA A 49 1.51 0.83 2.20
N SER A 50 0.93 1.02 1.03
CA SER A 50 1.33 2.12 0.15
C SER A 50 0.34 3.28 0.23
N VAL A 51 0.86 4.49 0.16
CA VAL A 51 0.08 5.73 -0.03
C VAL A 51 0.28 6.18 -1.47
N ASP A 52 -0.46 5.57 -2.38
CA ASP A 52 -0.30 5.79 -3.82
C ASP A 52 -0.75 7.17 -4.31
N SER A 53 -1.34 7.98 -3.45
CA SER A 53 -2.02 9.20 -3.87
C SER A 53 -1.59 10.47 -3.14
N PHE A 54 -0.34 10.54 -2.69
CA PHE A 54 0.23 11.80 -2.24
C PHE A 54 0.53 12.68 -3.46
N ASN A 55 -0.27 13.72 -3.62
CA ASN A 55 -0.06 14.79 -4.59
C ASN A 55 0.45 16.01 -3.86
N GLY A 56 1.73 16.29 -3.92
CA GLY A 56 2.25 17.40 -3.18
C GLY A 56 3.75 17.54 -3.26
N PHE A 57 4.39 17.53 -2.14
CA PHE A 57 5.83 17.80 -2.01
C PHE A 57 6.46 16.82 -1.04
N SER A 58 7.65 16.33 -1.39
CA SER A 58 8.47 15.57 -0.43
C SER A 58 9.94 15.94 -0.51
N VAL A 59 10.62 15.72 0.61
CA VAL A 59 12.07 15.87 0.76
C VAL A 59 12.64 14.57 1.29
N GLY A 60 13.52 13.97 0.52
CA GLY A 60 14.34 12.82 0.93
C GLY A 60 15.70 13.29 1.39
N LEU A 61 16.13 12.84 2.55
CA LEU A 61 17.39 13.17 3.21
C LEU A 61 18.18 11.88 3.44
N GLY A 62 19.44 11.86 3.03
CA GLY A 62 20.38 10.81 3.42
C GLY A 62 20.66 10.90 4.93
N VAL A 63 20.30 9.85 5.68
CA VAL A 63 20.50 9.78 7.13
C VAL A 63 21.19 8.48 7.49
N GLY A 64 22.49 8.56 7.79
CA GLY A 64 23.30 7.38 8.04
C GLY A 64 23.28 6.39 6.87
N PRO A 65 22.94 5.13 7.09
CA PRO A 65 22.89 4.11 6.03
C PRO A 65 21.56 4.09 5.25
N GLY A 66 20.68 5.07 5.44
CA GLY A 66 19.37 5.09 4.81
C GLY A 66 18.93 6.46 4.34
N THR A 67 17.69 6.51 3.88
CA THR A 67 17.02 7.73 3.44
C THR A 67 15.76 7.94 4.27
N LEU A 68 15.64 9.12 4.87
CA LEU A 68 14.41 9.60 5.48
C LEU A 68 13.70 10.51 4.48
N THR A 69 12.48 10.19 4.12
CA THR A 69 11.62 11.03 3.30
C THR A 69 10.50 11.60 4.15
N VAL A 70 10.28 12.89 4.06
CA VAL A 70 9.12 13.58 4.65
C VAL A 70 8.27 14.12 3.52
N ALA A 71 6.97 13.89 3.58
CA ALA A 71 6.02 14.27 2.55
C ALA A 71 4.84 15.06 3.10
N LEU A 72 4.39 16.01 2.30
CA LEU A 72 3.17 16.79 2.51
C LEU A 72 2.23 16.52 1.33
N ASP A 73 1.03 16.06 1.62
CA ASP A 73 -0.04 15.92 0.64
C ASP A 73 -0.87 17.21 0.61
N MET A 74 -0.88 17.85 -0.54
CA MET A 74 -1.51 19.16 -0.73
C MET A 74 -2.11 19.23 -2.13
N HIS A 75 -3.32 18.75 -2.29
CA HIS A 75 -3.98 18.92 -3.58
C HIS A 75 -5.45 19.37 -3.43
N ALA A 76 -5.91 20.12 -4.40
CA ALA A 76 -7.29 20.53 -4.52
C ALA A 76 -7.98 19.60 -5.52
N GLY A 77 -8.92 18.81 -5.07
CA GLY A 77 -9.80 18.03 -5.94
C GLY A 77 -10.94 18.91 -6.45
N THR A 78 -11.12 18.98 -7.76
CA THR A 78 -12.24 19.72 -8.36
C THR A 78 -13.45 18.84 -8.65
N THR A 79 -13.30 17.53 -8.51
CA THR A 79 -14.38 16.56 -8.71
C THR A 79 -14.19 15.43 -7.72
N ALA A 80 -14.93 15.47 -6.62
CA ALA A 80 -15.08 14.29 -5.82
C ALA A 80 -15.85 13.26 -6.65
N THR A 81 -15.13 12.34 -7.24
CA THR A 81 -15.72 11.09 -7.67
C THR A 81 -16.12 10.39 -6.36
N VAL A 82 -17.39 10.13 -6.19
CA VAL A 82 -18.02 9.30 -5.14
C VAL A 82 -17.10 9.02 -3.94
N LEU A 83 -17.29 9.75 -2.84
CA LEU A 83 -16.53 9.52 -1.59
C LEU A 83 -16.99 8.24 -0.85
N GLY A 84 -17.92 7.50 -1.40
CA GLY A 84 -18.53 6.30 -0.86
C GLY A 84 -20.03 6.30 -1.04
N GLU A 85 -20.67 5.22 -0.65
CA GLU A 85 -22.14 5.07 -0.62
C GLU A 85 -22.61 5.18 0.84
N ASN A 86 -23.78 5.77 1.04
CA ASN A 86 -24.44 5.70 2.34
C ASN A 86 -25.05 4.29 2.56
N SER A 87 -25.57 4.02 3.74
CA SER A 87 -26.22 2.76 4.07
C SER A 87 -27.41 2.38 3.18
N ALA A 88 -27.89 3.30 2.33
CA ALA A 88 -28.96 3.10 1.36
C ALA A 88 -28.42 2.87 -0.08
N GLY A 89 -27.09 2.76 -0.25
CA GLY A 89 -26.45 2.56 -1.56
C GLY A 89 -26.45 3.83 -2.44
N SER A 90 -26.59 5.00 -1.84
CA SER A 90 -26.56 6.27 -2.56
C SER A 90 -25.20 6.94 -2.39
N ASP A 91 -24.70 7.52 -3.46
CA ASP A 91 -23.43 8.26 -3.47
C ASP A 91 -23.41 9.39 -2.43
N ILE A 92 -22.37 9.42 -1.60
CA ILE A 92 -22.28 10.33 -0.47
C ILE A 92 -21.98 11.76 -0.90
N ALA A 93 -21.27 11.97 -1.98
CA ALA A 93 -21.04 13.30 -2.54
C ALA A 93 -20.69 13.22 -4.02
N THR A 94 -21.40 13.89 -4.86
CA THR A 94 -21.06 14.14 -6.25
C THR A 94 -20.85 15.63 -6.49
N GLY A 95 -19.73 15.98 -7.11
CA GLY A 95 -19.47 17.35 -7.54
C GLY A 95 -18.95 18.31 -6.44
N CYS A 96 -18.52 17.79 -5.29
CA CYS A 96 -17.94 18.62 -4.24
C CYS A 96 -16.45 18.89 -4.47
N GLY A 97 -16.04 20.13 -4.29
CA GLY A 97 -14.61 20.48 -4.19
C GLY A 97 -14.10 20.25 -2.78
N GLY A 98 -12.88 19.78 -2.66
CA GLY A 98 -12.23 19.61 -1.37
C GLY A 98 -10.72 19.86 -1.47
N GLN A 99 -10.12 20.17 -0.36
CA GLN A 99 -8.67 20.25 -0.23
C GLN A 99 -8.21 19.07 0.64
N ILE A 100 -7.32 18.28 0.10
CA ILE A 100 -6.64 17.24 0.85
C ILE A 100 -5.38 17.83 1.45
N THR A 101 -5.20 17.60 2.75
CA THR A 101 -3.97 17.93 3.47
C THR A 101 -3.51 16.68 4.21
N GLY A 102 -2.28 16.31 4.02
CA GLY A 102 -1.70 15.14 4.65
C GLY A 102 -0.24 15.34 4.98
N PHE A 103 0.24 14.54 5.88
CA PHE A 103 1.62 14.46 6.29
C PHE A 103 2.05 13.02 6.39
N GLY A 104 3.27 12.74 6.00
CA GLY A 104 3.84 11.43 6.20
C GLY A 104 5.35 11.42 6.15
N PHE A 105 5.91 10.31 6.54
CA PHE A 105 7.35 10.06 6.43
C PHE A 105 7.62 8.59 6.14
N ASN A 106 8.73 8.37 5.49
CA ASN A 106 9.26 7.05 5.19
C ASN A 106 10.75 7.02 5.54
N PHE A 107 11.20 5.93 6.09
CA PHE A 107 12.61 5.61 6.23
C PHE A 107 12.89 4.29 5.52
N ALA A 108 13.97 4.24 4.74
CA ALA A 108 14.46 3.01 4.13
C ALA A 108 15.98 2.97 4.20
N GLY A 109 16.57 1.87 4.67
CA GLY A 109 18.01 1.75 4.80
C GLY A 109 18.47 0.43 5.43
N ASP A 110 19.75 0.16 5.31
CA ASP A 110 20.40 -1.01 5.91
C ASP A 110 21.11 -0.61 7.21
N VAL A 111 20.57 -1.06 8.33
CA VAL A 111 21.12 -0.85 9.68
C VAL A 111 21.66 -2.16 10.30
N GLY A 112 22.11 -3.08 9.46
CA GLY A 112 22.44 -4.46 9.82
C GLY A 112 21.26 -5.42 9.53
N ALA A 113 20.14 -4.85 9.17
CA ALA A 113 18.99 -5.44 8.54
C ALA A 113 18.48 -4.44 7.52
N ASP A 114 17.96 -4.90 6.40
CA ASP A 114 17.28 -4.03 5.44
C ASP A 114 15.91 -3.66 6.04
N LEU A 115 15.74 -2.39 6.36
CA LEU A 115 14.60 -1.85 7.08
C LEU A 115 13.86 -0.83 6.22
N SER A 116 12.55 -0.91 6.19
CA SER A 116 11.68 0.18 5.72
C SER A 116 10.58 0.45 6.73
N PHE A 117 10.24 1.71 6.92
CA PHE A 117 9.13 2.14 7.74
C PHE A 117 8.41 3.30 7.06
N THR A 118 7.09 3.26 7.04
CA THR A 118 6.26 4.32 6.46
C THR A 118 5.14 4.66 7.42
N TYR A 119 4.87 5.94 7.54
CA TYR A 119 3.68 6.46 8.19
C TYR A 119 3.12 7.59 7.36
N GLY A 120 1.81 7.61 7.17
CA GLY A 120 1.10 8.68 6.50
C GLY A 120 -0.28 8.89 7.10
N SER A 121 -0.71 10.13 7.14
CA SER A 121 -2.05 10.50 7.59
C SER A 121 -2.49 11.75 6.86
N GLY A 122 -3.75 11.82 6.52
CA GLY A 122 -4.31 13.00 5.88
C GLY A 122 -5.81 13.11 6.10
N SER A 123 -6.32 14.28 5.80
CA SER A 123 -7.74 14.56 5.86
C SER A 123 -8.17 15.50 4.75
N THR A 124 -9.42 15.40 4.39
CA THR A 124 -10.07 16.31 3.43
C THR A 124 -11.18 17.03 4.14
N THR A 125 -11.22 18.35 3.94
CA THR A 125 -12.40 19.15 4.27
C THR A 125 -13.14 19.45 2.99
N ILE A 126 -14.37 19.00 2.90
CA ILE A 126 -15.21 19.20 1.72
C ILE A 126 -15.86 20.59 1.84
N SER A 127 -15.70 21.41 0.81
CA SER A 127 -16.41 22.68 0.72
C SER A 127 -17.87 22.43 0.40
N ALA A 128 -18.76 22.96 1.23
CA ALA A 128 -20.20 22.88 1.03
C ALA A 128 -20.70 23.60 -0.25
N ALA A 129 -19.90 24.49 -0.81
CA ALA A 129 -20.24 25.21 -2.04
C ALA A 129 -20.12 24.28 -3.25
N GLY A 130 -21.25 23.73 -3.68
CA GLY A 130 -21.33 22.84 -4.84
C GLY A 130 -21.71 21.39 -4.50
N CYS A 131 -21.81 21.04 -3.24
CA CYS A 131 -22.34 19.75 -2.81
C CYS A 131 -23.86 19.74 -2.94
N THR A 132 -24.41 18.75 -3.64
CA THR A 132 -25.85 18.49 -3.68
C THR A 132 -26.18 17.39 -2.69
N GLY A 133 -27.08 17.67 -1.73
CA GLY A 133 -27.55 16.72 -0.70
C GLY A 133 -27.24 17.15 0.73
N ASP A 134 -27.59 16.33 1.70
CA ASP A 134 -27.47 16.58 3.15
C ASP A 134 -26.02 16.63 3.68
N ASN A 135 -25.03 16.79 2.82
CA ASN A 135 -23.63 16.43 3.03
C ASN A 135 -22.71 17.63 3.27
N ALA A 136 -23.26 18.73 3.76
CA ALA A 136 -22.50 19.99 3.96
C ALA A 136 -21.37 19.91 5.04
N THR A 137 -21.23 18.80 5.74
CA THR A 137 -20.26 18.60 6.84
C THR A 137 -19.46 17.31 6.74
N ASN A 138 -19.13 16.92 5.52
CA ASN A 138 -18.39 15.68 5.33
C ASN A 138 -16.91 15.86 5.59
N ALA A 139 -16.34 14.99 6.41
CA ALA A 139 -14.91 14.87 6.60
C ALA A 139 -14.47 13.48 6.15
N TRP A 140 -13.33 13.44 5.49
CA TRP A 140 -12.66 12.20 5.14
C TRP A 140 -11.25 12.23 5.68
N GLY A 141 -10.83 11.11 6.26
CA GLY A 141 -9.49 10.94 6.79
C GLY A 141 -8.92 9.59 6.37
N TYR A 142 -7.63 9.53 6.26
CA TYR A 142 -6.91 8.28 6.07
C TYR A 142 -5.68 8.22 6.96
N SER A 143 -5.26 7.02 7.27
CA SER A 143 -3.96 6.73 7.86
C SER A 143 -3.40 5.46 7.27
N VAL A 144 -2.08 5.43 7.17
CA VAL A 144 -1.34 4.27 6.70
C VAL A 144 -0.06 4.13 7.51
N MET A 145 0.30 2.89 7.81
CA MET A 145 1.56 2.55 8.45
C MET A 145 2.08 1.27 7.82
N GLY A 146 3.37 1.24 7.52
CA GLY A 146 4.06 0.08 7.01
C GLY A 146 5.40 -0.13 7.70
N LEU A 147 5.77 -1.38 7.85
CA LEU A 147 7.07 -1.82 8.37
C LEU A 147 7.54 -3.01 7.55
N GLY A 148 8.74 -2.92 7.01
CA GLY A 148 9.42 -4.03 6.33
C GLY A 148 10.79 -4.25 6.94
N VAL A 149 11.14 -5.49 7.20
CA VAL A 149 12.45 -5.89 7.75
C VAL A 149 12.94 -7.14 7.06
N ALA A 150 14.16 -7.12 6.53
CA ALA A 150 14.84 -8.33 6.04
C ALA A 150 16.19 -8.52 6.73
N VAL A 151 16.41 -9.68 7.28
CA VAL A 151 17.62 -10.02 8.05
C VAL A 151 18.31 -11.22 7.41
N PRO A 152 19.57 -11.09 6.98
CA PRO A 152 20.37 -12.21 6.54
C PRO A 152 20.85 -13.03 7.76
N VAL A 153 20.58 -14.34 7.76
CA VAL A 153 20.95 -15.25 8.84
C VAL A 153 21.54 -16.53 8.26
N GLY A 154 22.85 -16.70 8.39
CA GLY A 154 23.52 -17.95 7.98
C GLY A 154 23.36 -18.31 6.50
N GLY A 155 23.27 -17.32 5.62
CA GLY A 155 23.04 -17.50 4.18
C GLY A 155 21.56 -17.54 3.79
N MET A 156 20.66 -17.62 4.75
CA MET A 156 19.20 -17.45 4.55
C MET A 156 18.82 -15.98 4.72
N THR A 157 17.67 -15.61 4.16
CA THR A 157 17.02 -14.32 4.45
C THR A 157 15.69 -14.58 5.12
N ILE A 158 15.48 -13.95 6.27
CA ILE A 158 14.19 -13.90 6.96
C ILE A 158 13.66 -12.49 6.76
N ALA A 159 12.47 -12.36 6.19
CA ALA A 159 11.85 -11.07 6.01
C ALA A 159 10.44 -11.05 6.59
N PHE A 160 10.05 -9.88 7.08
CA PHE A 160 8.74 -9.63 7.66
C PHE A 160 8.23 -8.29 7.17
N ASP A 161 7.01 -8.27 6.70
CA ASP A 161 6.28 -7.06 6.34
C ASP A 161 5.00 -6.97 7.17
N PHE A 162 4.66 -5.75 7.54
CA PHE A 162 3.42 -5.41 8.24
C PHE A 162 2.87 -4.11 7.67
N GLY A 163 1.59 -4.08 7.40
CA GLY A 163 0.93 -2.89 6.90
C GLY A 163 -0.44 -2.68 7.52
N THR A 164 -0.80 -1.41 7.69
CA THR A 164 -2.16 -1.01 8.04
C THR A 164 -2.61 0.16 7.16
N LYS A 165 -3.85 0.12 6.74
CA LYS A 165 -4.50 1.22 6.03
C LYS A 165 -5.89 1.41 6.61
N ALA A 166 -6.24 2.64 6.95
CA ALA A 166 -7.57 2.97 7.41
C ALA A 166 -8.08 4.21 6.68
N SER A 167 -9.32 4.20 6.29
CA SER A 167 -10.06 5.35 5.82
C SER A 167 -11.29 5.55 6.69
N LEU A 168 -11.55 6.77 7.09
CA LEU A 168 -12.72 7.16 7.85
C LEU A 168 -13.44 8.28 7.11
N HIS A 169 -14.73 8.19 6.99
CA HIS A 169 -15.55 9.27 6.48
C HIS A 169 -16.76 9.49 7.39
N THR A 170 -17.16 10.75 7.51
CA THR A 170 -18.31 11.17 8.28
C THR A 170 -19.28 11.88 7.36
N VAL A 171 -20.51 11.42 7.32
CA VAL A 171 -21.61 11.98 6.53
C VAL A 171 -22.72 12.40 7.47
N GLY A 172 -22.84 13.70 7.73
CA GLY A 172 -23.75 14.19 8.75
C GLY A 172 -23.39 13.62 10.12
N THR A 173 -24.24 12.73 10.66
CA THR A 173 -24.00 12.00 11.91
C THR A 173 -23.60 10.54 11.70
N ALA A 174 -23.53 10.09 10.46
CA ALA A 174 -23.16 8.71 10.13
C ALA A 174 -21.65 8.60 9.91
N GLU A 175 -21.02 7.69 10.60
CA GLU A 175 -19.61 7.35 10.41
C GLU A 175 -19.50 6.08 9.57
N GLY A 176 -18.59 6.11 8.62
CA GLY A 176 -18.27 4.96 7.79
C GLY A 176 -16.76 4.90 7.54
N GLY A 177 -16.28 3.78 7.05
CA GLY A 177 -14.88 3.64 6.73
C GLY A 177 -14.47 2.20 6.52
N SER A 178 -13.21 2.02 6.22
CA SER A 178 -12.58 0.71 6.11
C SER A 178 -11.23 0.73 6.81
N ALA A 179 -10.87 -0.39 7.41
CA ALA A 179 -9.55 -0.61 7.95
C ALA A 179 -9.04 -1.97 7.47
N THR A 180 -7.80 -1.99 7.01
CA THR A 180 -7.10 -3.21 6.61
C THR A 180 -5.80 -3.28 7.38
N ALA A 181 -5.47 -4.45 7.91
CA ALA A 181 -4.18 -4.74 8.51
C ALA A 181 -3.70 -6.09 8.00
N GLY A 182 -2.44 -6.16 7.62
CA GLY A 182 -1.85 -7.38 7.11
C GLY A 182 -0.42 -7.55 7.57
N TRP A 183 0.03 -8.79 7.55
CA TRP A 183 1.43 -9.13 7.76
C TRP A 183 1.84 -10.27 6.84
N GLU A 184 3.10 -10.30 6.54
CA GLU A 184 3.75 -11.32 5.73
C GLU A 184 5.09 -11.69 6.35
N LEU A 185 5.42 -12.97 6.31
CA LEU A 185 6.69 -13.52 6.79
C LEU A 185 7.25 -14.44 5.70
N SER A 186 8.44 -14.17 5.24
CA SER A 186 9.15 -15.04 4.31
C SER A 186 10.46 -15.56 4.85
N LEU A 187 10.78 -16.77 4.47
CA LEU A 187 12.09 -17.40 4.67
C LEU A 187 12.59 -17.85 3.32
N VAL A 188 13.74 -17.35 2.90
CA VAL A 188 14.39 -17.73 1.65
C VAL A 188 15.75 -18.34 1.97
N MET A 189 16.02 -19.51 1.43
CA MET A 189 17.29 -20.21 1.63
C MET A 189 17.91 -20.62 0.30
N PRO A 190 19.23 -20.48 0.14
CA PRO A 190 19.94 -21.01 -1.01
C PRO A 190 20.04 -22.54 -0.92
N VAL A 191 19.88 -23.21 -2.06
CA VAL A 191 20.00 -24.67 -2.20
C VAL A 191 20.88 -24.95 -3.41
N GLY A 192 22.20 -24.94 -3.21
CA GLY A 192 23.17 -24.92 -4.31
C GLY A 192 23.06 -23.65 -5.10
N ASP A 193 22.87 -23.75 -6.43
CA ASP A 193 22.63 -22.60 -7.31
C ASP A 193 21.15 -22.16 -7.34
N ALA A 194 20.30 -22.91 -6.68
CA ALA A 194 18.86 -22.66 -6.58
C ALA A 194 18.50 -21.91 -5.29
N SER A 195 17.25 -21.49 -5.18
CA SER A 195 16.65 -20.98 -3.94
C SER A 195 15.33 -21.68 -3.64
N ALA A 196 15.05 -21.85 -2.37
CA ALA A 196 13.77 -22.32 -1.87
C ALA A 196 13.22 -21.32 -0.88
N GLY A 197 11.91 -21.18 -0.83
CA GLY A 197 11.29 -20.25 0.10
C GLY A 197 9.96 -20.75 0.62
N VAL A 198 9.59 -20.18 1.75
CA VAL A 198 8.25 -20.27 2.33
C VAL A 198 7.77 -18.86 2.63
N ASN A 199 6.51 -18.61 2.34
CA ASN A 199 5.83 -17.39 2.63
C ASN A 199 4.55 -17.67 3.42
N LEU A 200 4.29 -16.87 4.43
CA LEU A 200 3.10 -16.90 5.27
C LEU A 200 2.51 -15.51 5.31
N SER A 201 1.23 -15.36 5.04
CA SER A 201 0.55 -14.06 5.09
C SER A 201 -0.79 -14.13 5.78
N SER A 202 -1.23 -13.01 6.30
CA SER A 202 -2.59 -12.82 6.78
C SER A 202 -3.01 -11.36 6.66
N THR A 203 -4.20 -11.14 6.16
CA THR A 203 -4.81 -9.81 6.05
C THR A 203 -6.19 -9.84 6.68
N ALA A 204 -6.52 -8.85 7.47
CA ALA A 204 -7.82 -8.62 8.06
C ALA A 204 -8.37 -7.28 7.56
N ALA A 205 -9.58 -7.28 7.03
CA ALA A 205 -10.29 -6.08 6.60
C ALA A 205 -11.60 -5.93 7.37
N ILE A 206 -11.88 -4.72 7.84
CA ILE A 206 -13.11 -4.37 8.56
C ILE A 206 -13.74 -3.18 7.85
N THR A 207 -15.03 -3.26 7.63
CA THR A 207 -15.82 -2.14 7.11
C THR A 207 -16.72 -1.62 8.21
N THR A 208 -16.75 -0.31 8.41
CA THR A 208 -17.62 0.38 9.36
C THR A 208 -18.75 1.05 8.59
N THR A 209 -19.99 0.81 9.00
CA THR A 209 -21.18 1.43 8.39
C THR A 209 -22.06 1.97 9.50
N GLY A 210 -22.43 3.24 9.42
CA GLY A 210 -23.28 3.90 10.43
C GLY A 210 -22.66 3.89 11.84
N GLY A 211 -21.36 3.96 11.96
CA GLY A 211 -20.62 3.91 13.24
C GLY A 211 -20.49 2.50 13.85
N VAL A 212 -20.96 1.48 13.17
CA VAL A 212 -20.86 0.09 13.62
C VAL A 212 -19.83 -0.65 12.79
N ALA A 213 -18.80 -1.17 13.44
CA ALA A 213 -17.82 -2.04 12.79
C ALA A 213 -18.48 -3.38 12.44
N GLY A 214 -18.31 -3.81 11.20
CA GLY A 214 -18.66 -5.15 10.75
C GLY A 214 -17.69 -6.21 11.26
N ASP A 215 -18.00 -7.46 10.96
CA ASP A 215 -17.10 -8.56 11.22
C ASP A 215 -15.83 -8.43 10.38
N ALA A 216 -14.69 -8.82 10.94
CA ALA A 216 -13.43 -8.81 10.23
C ALA A 216 -13.43 -9.90 9.14
N ALA A 217 -13.22 -9.49 7.90
CA ALA A 217 -12.93 -10.40 6.81
C ALA A 217 -11.44 -10.76 6.87
N VAL A 218 -11.11 -11.99 7.22
CA VAL A 218 -9.73 -12.45 7.35
C VAL A 218 -9.40 -13.35 6.16
N THR A 219 -8.30 -13.03 5.49
CA THR A 219 -7.69 -13.85 4.45
C THR A 219 -6.25 -14.15 4.86
N GLY A 220 -5.69 -15.22 4.34
CA GLY A 220 -4.30 -15.55 4.64
C GLY A 220 -3.84 -16.71 3.77
N GLY A 221 -2.54 -16.86 3.66
CA GLY A 221 -1.98 -17.87 2.79
C GLY A 221 -0.66 -18.44 3.28
N THR A 222 -0.31 -19.57 2.70
CA THR A 222 0.99 -20.20 2.83
C THR A 222 1.47 -20.56 1.44
N GLU A 223 2.68 -20.20 1.11
CA GLU A 223 3.32 -20.60 -0.14
C GLU A 223 4.66 -21.30 0.14
N LEU A 224 4.92 -22.37 -0.61
CA LEU A 224 6.22 -23.02 -0.69
C LEU A 224 6.69 -22.94 -2.14
N TRP A 225 7.90 -22.52 -2.37
CA TRP A 225 8.41 -22.36 -3.72
C TRP A 225 9.88 -22.75 -3.84
N TYR A 226 10.25 -23.08 -5.07
CA TYR A 226 11.61 -23.41 -5.45
C TYR A 226 11.93 -22.80 -6.80
N THR A 227 13.06 -22.10 -6.89
CA THR A 227 13.53 -21.46 -8.12
C THR A 227 14.93 -21.96 -8.47
N VAL A 228 15.09 -22.40 -9.70
CA VAL A 228 16.39 -22.89 -10.21
C VAL A 228 16.80 -22.06 -11.44
N PRO A 229 18.01 -21.50 -11.48
CA PRO A 229 18.55 -20.90 -12.68
C PRO A 229 19.03 -21.97 -13.67
N ILE A 230 18.65 -21.84 -14.95
CA ILE A 230 19.05 -22.73 -16.03
C ILE A 230 19.64 -21.85 -17.15
N GLY A 231 20.91 -21.51 -17.06
CA GLY A 231 21.55 -20.55 -17.96
C GLY A 231 20.92 -19.16 -17.83
N PRO A 232 20.41 -18.54 -18.93
CA PRO A 232 19.76 -17.23 -18.86
C PRO A 232 18.29 -17.30 -18.39
N VAL A 233 17.79 -18.46 -18.05
CA VAL A 233 16.40 -18.70 -17.68
C VAL A 233 16.33 -19.04 -16.20
N SER A 234 15.32 -18.54 -15.50
CA SER A 234 14.92 -19.02 -14.17
C SER A 234 13.60 -19.78 -14.27
N LEU A 235 13.56 -20.95 -13.71
CA LEU A 235 12.36 -21.78 -13.57
C LEU A 235 11.95 -21.80 -12.11
N SER A 236 10.74 -21.34 -11.83
CA SER A 236 10.14 -21.38 -10.49
C SER A 236 8.95 -22.34 -10.47
N ALA A 237 8.80 -23.06 -9.39
CA ALA A 237 7.62 -23.88 -9.12
C ALA A 237 7.20 -23.67 -7.67
N GLY A 238 5.89 -23.63 -7.44
CA GLY A 238 5.35 -23.38 -6.10
C GLY A 238 4.04 -24.12 -5.85
N TYR A 239 3.76 -24.25 -4.57
CA TYR A 239 2.49 -24.72 -4.02
C TYR A 239 1.99 -23.70 -3.02
N GLY A 240 0.76 -23.25 -3.19
CA GLY A 240 0.13 -22.27 -2.33
C GLY A 240 -1.23 -22.76 -1.82
N SER A 241 -1.58 -22.28 -0.64
CA SER A 241 -2.88 -22.46 -0.03
C SER A 241 -3.31 -21.14 0.56
N ALA A 242 -4.47 -20.64 0.16
CA ALA A 242 -5.05 -19.39 0.66
C ALA A 242 -6.42 -19.65 1.27
N ALA A 243 -6.66 -19.10 2.47
CA ALA A 243 -7.96 -19.00 3.06
C ALA A 243 -8.69 -17.76 2.53
N VAL A 244 -9.94 -17.91 2.11
CA VAL A 244 -10.78 -16.80 1.67
C VAL A 244 -11.83 -16.44 2.73
N VAL A 245 -12.42 -15.25 2.58
CA VAL A 245 -13.33 -14.63 3.56
C VAL A 245 -14.51 -15.52 3.99
N ASP A 246 -14.97 -16.41 3.12
CA ASP A 246 -16.07 -17.34 3.40
C ASP A 246 -15.65 -18.59 4.20
N GLY A 247 -14.38 -18.67 4.59
CA GLY A 247 -13.79 -19.82 5.29
C GLY A 247 -13.41 -20.98 4.36
N SER A 248 -13.57 -20.85 3.05
CA SER A 248 -13.06 -21.80 2.10
C SER A 248 -11.54 -21.67 1.96
N THR A 249 -10.91 -22.75 1.50
CA THR A 249 -9.47 -22.77 1.22
C THR A 249 -9.26 -23.11 -0.24
N THR A 250 -8.52 -22.24 -0.92
CA THR A 250 -8.06 -22.51 -2.29
C THR A 250 -6.65 -23.04 -2.25
N THR A 251 -6.35 -24.04 -3.07
CA THR A 251 -5.02 -24.60 -3.20
C THR A 251 -4.59 -24.53 -4.65
N GLU A 252 -3.38 -24.04 -4.87
CA GLU A 252 -2.84 -23.86 -6.21
C GLU A 252 -1.44 -24.47 -6.33
N ILE A 253 -1.12 -24.94 -7.54
CA ILE A 253 0.22 -25.35 -7.95
C ILE A 253 0.56 -24.51 -9.17
N GLY A 254 1.66 -23.80 -9.11
CA GLY A 254 2.11 -22.92 -10.19
C GLY A 254 3.53 -23.23 -10.61
N ALA A 255 3.82 -22.88 -11.86
CA ALA A 255 5.18 -22.82 -12.38
C ALA A 255 5.33 -21.61 -13.28
N GLU A 256 6.46 -20.92 -13.16
CA GLU A 256 6.81 -19.74 -13.93
C GLU A 256 8.20 -19.91 -14.54
N MET A 257 8.36 -19.40 -15.73
CA MET A 257 9.66 -19.30 -16.39
C MET A 257 9.92 -17.83 -16.74
N SER A 258 11.03 -17.30 -16.25
CA SER A 258 11.49 -15.95 -16.58
C SER A 258 12.82 -16.00 -17.33
N MET A 259 13.04 -15.05 -18.24
CA MET A 259 14.29 -14.94 -19.01
C MET A 259 14.72 -13.47 -19.04
N SER A 260 16.01 -13.25 -18.72
CA SER A 260 16.63 -11.93 -18.89
C SER A 260 17.40 -11.88 -20.21
N PHE A 261 17.20 -10.80 -20.95
CA PHE A 261 17.88 -10.52 -22.21
C PHE A 261 18.91 -9.43 -22.07
#